data_92532db48c69b95cf833c126fc4c0f02
#
_entry.id   92532db48c69b95cf833c126fc4c0f02
#
_cell.length_a   1.000
_cell.length_b   1.000
_cell.length_c   1.000
_cell.angle_alpha   90.00
_cell.angle_beta   90.00
_cell.angle_gamma   90.00
#
_symmetry.space_group_name_H-M   'P 1'
#
loop_
_entity.id
_entity.type
_entity.pdbx_description
1 polymer ?
#
loop_
_entity_poly.entity_id
_entity_poly.type
_entity_poly.pdbx_seq_one_letter_code
_entity_poly.pdbx_strand_id
1 'polypeptide(L)'
;MDPDRPGRRRRRQAGTTLIELLVSTMIIGLVLVLLVGAFSTGVLDTTLAKRNTAVAAAAEYELEKIGAATYSTTPAGYSECFAVDNPQRPATVAYGGSCPGSANLRADVTETDVQAGVQQWTVSIHTYPALDPVGAPVSVYKVNR
;
A
#
# COMPACT_ATOMS: atom_id res chain seq x y z
N MET A 1 0.08 -66.25 -50.19
CA MET A 1 0.73 -65.07 -50.76
C MET A 1 0.05 -63.85 -50.14
N ASP A 2 0.65 -63.27 -49.13
CA ASP A 2 0.11 -62.11 -48.41
C ASP A 2 1.21 -61.02 -48.40
N PRO A 3 1.10 -60.01 -49.26
CA PRO A 3 2.05 -58.93 -49.37
C PRO A 3 1.45 -57.65 -48.85
N ASP A 4 1.45 -57.43 -47.54
CA ASP A 4 1.41 -56.04 -47.06
C ASP A 4 1.71 -55.98 -45.56
N ARG A 5 3.00 -56.01 -45.24
CA ARG A 5 3.46 -55.54 -43.93
C ARG A 5 3.87 -54.05 -44.06
N PRO A 6 3.10 -53.12 -43.48
CA PRO A 6 3.55 -51.74 -43.49
C PRO A 6 4.80 -51.57 -42.62
N GLY A 7 5.87 -51.15 -43.25
CA GLY A 7 7.15 -50.88 -42.60
C GLY A 7 7.03 -49.94 -41.44
N ARG A 8 7.33 -50.40 -40.23
CA ARG A 8 7.51 -49.60 -39.03
C ARG A 8 8.59 -48.58 -39.29
N ARG A 9 8.19 -47.33 -39.64
CA ARG A 9 9.11 -46.18 -39.66
C ARG A 9 9.73 -46.06 -38.27
N ARG A 10 10.95 -46.53 -38.09
CA ARG A 10 11.81 -46.18 -36.95
C ARG A 10 11.91 -44.67 -36.90
N ARG A 11 11.18 -44.04 -35.93
CA ARG A 11 11.44 -42.67 -35.57
C ARG A 11 12.92 -42.61 -35.17
N ARG A 12 13.73 -41.94 -36.01
CA ARG A 12 15.09 -41.57 -35.63
C ARG A 12 14.96 -40.70 -34.38
N GLN A 13 15.32 -41.24 -33.23
CA GLN A 13 15.58 -40.45 -32.05
C GLN A 13 16.80 -39.59 -32.40
N ALA A 14 16.58 -38.31 -32.77
CA ALA A 14 17.63 -37.32 -32.86
C ALA A 14 18.16 -37.15 -31.43
N GLY A 15 19.37 -37.64 -31.19
CA GLY A 15 20.04 -37.43 -29.91
C GLY A 15 20.28 -35.94 -29.74
N THR A 16 19.83 -35.37 -28.64
CA THR A 16 20.12 -34.00 -28.26
C THR A 16 21.62 -33.80 -28.19
N THR A 17 22.17 -32.85 -28.93
CA THR A 17 23.60 -32.58 -28.94
C THR A 17 24.01 -31.94 -27.62
N LEU A 18 25.22 -32.19 -27.15
CA LEU A 18 25.74 -31.63 -25.89
C LEU A 18 25.66 -30.10 -25.88
N ILE A 19 25.84 -29.45 -27.03
CA ILE A 19 25.74 -28.01 -27.21
C ILE A 19 24.29 -27.52 -27.05
N GLU A 20 23.30 -28.27 -27.52
CA GLU A 20 21.88 -27.95 -27.43
C GLU A 20 21.42 -28.00 -25.95
N LEU A 21 21.90 -28.97 -25.20
CA LEU A 21 21.68 -29.07 -23.75
C LEU A 21 22.30 -27.89 -23.00
N LEU A 22 23.54 -27.50 -23.39
CA LEU A 22 24.24 -26.39 -22.77
C LEU A 22 23.55 -25.06 -23.04
N VAL A 23 23.11 -24.81 -24.26
CA VAL A 23 22.37 -23.60 -24.64
C VAL A 23 21.00 -23.55 -23.94
N SER A 24 20.31 -24.69 -23.90
CA SER A 24 18.99 -24.76 -23.24
C SER A 24 19.10 -24.47 -21.74
N THR A 25 20.09 -25.01 -21.04
CA THR A 25 20.29 -24.73 -19.62
C THR A 25 20.68 -23.28 -19.37
N MET A 26 21.46 -22.68 -20.25
CA MET A 26 21.81 -21.24 -20.17
C MET A 26 20.59 -20.35 -20.32
N ILE A 27 19.72 -20.63 -21.31
CA ILE A 27 18.50 -19.88 -21.53
C ILE A 27 17.54 -20.04 -20.34
N ILE A 28 17.35 -21.26 -19.83
CA ILE A 28 16.49 -21.51 -18.66
C ILE A 28 17.04 -20.75 -17.44
N GLY A 29 18.34 -20.78 -17.19
CA GLY A 29 18.97 -20.04 -16.11
C GLY A 29 18.72 -18.54 -16.21
N LEU A 30 18.87 -17.94 -17.39
CA LEU A 30 18.60 -16.52 -17.62
C LEU A 30 17.11 -16.17 -17.35
N VAL A 31 16.20 -16.97 -17.86
CA VAL A 31 14.75 -16.77 -17.66
C VAL A 31 14.37 -16.85 -16.19
N LEU A 32 14.92 -17.81 -15.45
CA LEU A 32 14.64 -17.95 -14.01
C LEU A 32 15.12 -16.72 -13.22
N VAL A 33 16.31 -16.19 -13.52
CA VAL A 33 16.82 -14.97 -12.86
C VAL A 33 15.92 -13.77 -13.12
N LEU A 34 15.48 -13.57 -14.37
CA LEU A 34 14.56 -12.50 -14.73
C LEU A 34 13.20 -12.66 -14.05
N LEU A 35 12.71 -13.88 -13.95
CA LEU A 35 11.43 -14.18 -13.33
C LEU A 35 11.45 -13.88 -11.82
N VAL A 36 12.51 -14.29 -11.11
CA VAL A 36 12.69 -13.97 -9.67
C VAL A 36 12.80 -12.46 -9.46
N GLY A 37 13.52 -11.74 -10.34
CA GLY A 37 13.59 -10.27 -10.29
C GLY A 37 12.22 -9.60 -10.45
N ALA A 38 11.40 -10.05 -11.39
CA ALA A 38 10.05 -9.53 -11.60
C ALA A 38 9.11 -9.76 -10.40
N PHE A 39 9.20 -10.92 -9.77
CA PHE A 39 8.41 -11.20 -8.56
C PHE A 39 8.81 -10.32 -7.37
N SER A 40 10.11 -10.07 -7.19
CA SER A 40 10.59 -9.23 -6.08
C SER A 40 10.08 -7.79 -6.17
N THR A 41 10.07 -7.20 -7.37
CA THR A 41 9.53 -5.85 -7.58
C THR A 41 8.02 -5.80 -7.37
N GLY A 42 7.27 -6.81 -7.86
CA GLY A 42 5.82 -6.87 -7.69
C GLY A 42 5.36 -6.92 -6.23
N VAL A 43 6.09 -7.59 -5.34
CA VAL A 43 5.77 -7.64 -3.91
C VAL A 43 5.99 -6.27 -3.25
N LEU A 44 7.05 -5.56 -3.59
CA LEU A 44 7.32 -4.23 -3.06
C LEU A 44 6.24 -3.23 -3.51
N ASP A 45 5.86 -3.25 -4.79
CA ASP A 45 4.83 -2.37 -5.33
C ASP A 45 3.47 -2.58 -4.67
N THR A 46 3.07 -3.82 -4.40
CA THR A 46 1.80 -4.12 -3.72
C THR A 46 1.79 -3.62 -2.27
N THR A 47 2.93 -3.68 -1.58
CA THR A 47 3.05 -3.19 -0.20
C THR A 47 2.95 -1.67 -0.14
N LEU A 48 3.62 -0.97 -1.06
CA LEU A 48 3.53 0.48 -1.20
C LEU A 48 2.11 0.93 -1.59
N ALA A 49 1.47 0.25 -2.52
CA ALA A 49 0.10 0.53 -2.94
C ALA A 49 -0.89 0.39 -1.78
N LYS A 50 -0.81 -0.69 -0.99
CA LYS A 50 -1.64 -0.88 0.21
C LYS A 50 -1.45 0.24 1.21
N ARG A 51 -0.20 0.64 1.47
CA ARG A 51 0.10 1.73 2.40
C ARG A 51 -0.47 3.05 1.91
N ASN A 52 -0.30 3.39 0.65
CA ASN A 52 -0.83 4.62 0.06
C ASN A 52 -2.36 4.65 0.11
N THR A 53 -3.02 3.52 -0.17
CA THR A 53 -4.48 3.41 -0.06
C THR A 53 -4.95 3.60 1.38
N ALA A 54 -4.25 3.02 2.37
CA ALA A 54 -4.58 3.19 3.77
C ALA A 54 -4.38 4.63 4.25
N VAL A 55 -3.34 5.32 3.78
CA VAL A 55 -3.11 6.75 4.06
C VAL A 55 -4.24 7.61 3.48
N ALA A 56 -4.63 7.37 2.23
CA ALA A 56 -5.75 8.09 1.61
C ALA A 56 -7.06 7.86 2.37
N ALA A 57 -7.37 6.61 2.72
CA ALA A 57 -8.56 6.27 3.49
C ALA A 57 -8.56 6.90 4.90
N ALA A 58 -7.41 6.98 5.57
CA ALA A 58 -7.28 7.66 6.86
C ALA A 58 -7.50 9.17 6.72
N ALA A 59 -6.97 9.80 5.67
CA ALA A 59 -7.19 11.22 5.41
C ALA A 59 -8.67 11.51 5.13
N GLU A 60 -9.32 10.72 4.27
CA GLU A 60 -10.75 10.85 3.98
C GLU A 60 -11.61 10.69 5.23
N TYR A 61 -11.31 9.70 6.06
CA TYR A 61 -12.00 9.48 7.33
C TYR A 61 -11.93 10.71 8.23
N GLU A 62 -10.74 11.29 8.39
CA GLU A 62 -10.57 12.50 9.23
C GLU A 62 -11.29 13.71 8.64
N LEU A 63 -11.24 13.91 7.33
CA LEU A 63 -11.93 15.00 6.67
C LEU A 63 -13.44 14.89 6.81
N GLU A 64 -14.01 13.69 6.67
CA GLU A 64 -15.44 13.43 6.90
C GLU A 64 -15.83 13.69 8.35
N LYS A 65 -15.01 13.22 9.30
CA LYS A 65 -15.22 13.43 10.73
C LYS A 65 -15.21 14.93 11.09
N ILE A 66 -14.22 15.67 10.60
CA ILE A 66 -14.14 17.13 10.77
C ILE A 66 -15.38 17.80 10.15
N GLY A 67 -15.76 17.40 8.94
CA GLY A 67 -16.93 17.93 8.24
C GLY A 67 -18.25 17.68 8.98
N ALA A 68 -18.42 16.48 9.55
CA ALA A 68 -19.61 16.08 10.29
C ALA A 68 -19.71 16.69 11.69
N ALA A 69 -18.57 17.03 12.32
CA ALA A 69 -18.56 17.62 13.66
C ALA A 69 -19.23 19.00 13.67
N THR A 70 -19.86 19.40 14.76
CA THR A 70 -20.38 20.76 14.94
C THR A 70 -19.22 21.74 15.11
N TYR A 71 -19.46 23.05 14.78
CA TYR A 71 -18.49 24.08 15.07
C TYR A 71 -18.31 24.24 16.60
N SER A 72 -17.08 24.30 17.07
CA SER A 72 -16.73 24.50 18.47
C SER A 72 -15.87 25.75 18.62
N THR A 73 -16.15 26.55 19.63
CA THR A 73 -15.34 27.74 19.98
C THR A 73 -14.08 27.38 20.79
N THR A 74 -13.97 26.15 21.24
CA THR A 74 -12.82 25.62 21.99
C THR A 74 -12.41 24.27 21.41
N PRO A 75 -11.97 24.25 20.16
CA PRO A 75 -11.55 23.01 19.54
C PRO A 75 -10.25 22.52 20.16
N ALA A 76 -10.09 21.21 20.23
CA ALA A 76 -8.86 20.60 20.70
C ALA A 76 -8.33 19.68 19.61
N GLY A 77 -7.02 19.78 19.33
CA GLY A 77 -6.34 18.81 18.49
C GLY A 77 -6.39 17.42 19.10
N TYR A 78 -6.40 16.42 18.25
CA TYR A 78 -6.39 15.00 18.64
C TYR A 78 -5.53 14.19 17.67
N SER A 79 -5.24 12.95 18.07
CA SER A 79 -4.59 12.01 17.17
C SER A 79 -5.44 10.76 17.02
N GLU A 80 -5.42 10.17 15.83
CA GLU A 80 -6.06 8.89 15.55
C GLU A 80 -5.07 7.89 15.00
N CYS A 81 -5.18 6.67 15.48
CA CYS A 81 -4.27 5.59 15.19
C CYS A 81 -4.95 4.57 14.29
N PHE A 82 -4.38 4.30 13.12
CA PHE A 82 -4.95 3.42 12.11
C PHE A 82 -4.07 2.18 11.92
N ALA A 83 -4.71 1.05 11.68
CA ALA A 83 -4.07 -0.14 11.16
C ALA A 83 -4.19 -0.13 9.61
N VAL A 84 -3.10 -0.42 8.89
CA VAL A 84 -3.11 -0.48 7.41
C VAL A 84 -4.13 -1.49 6.90
N ASP A 85 -4.36 -2.58 7.64
CA ASP A 85 -5.31 -3.63 7.27
C ASP A 85 -6.77 -3.26 7.63
N ASN A 86 -6.99 -2.25 8.46
CA ASN A 86 -8.32 -1.80 8.86
C ASN A 86 -8.36 -0.28 9.14
N PRO A 87 -8.23 0.57 8.11
CA PRO A 87 -8.17 2.02 8.28
C PRO A 87 -9.50 2.67 8.68
N GLN A 88 -10.61 1.92 8.67
CA GLN A 88 -11.96 2.43 9.00
C GLN A 88 -12.32 2.33 10.49
N ARG A 89 -11.44 1.81 11.32
CA ARG A 89 -11.65 1.67 12.77
C ARG A 89 -10.46 2.21 13.55
N PRO A 90 -10.27 3.53 13.54
CA PRO A 90 -9.17 4.14 14.27
C PRO A 90 -9.42 4.09 15.80
N ALA A 91 -8.32 4.20 16.54
CA ALA A 91 -8.33 4.43 17.97
C ALA A 91 -7.97 5.89 18.23
N THR A 92 -8.89 6.66 18.80
CA THR A 92 -8.66 8.06 19.17
C THR A 92 -7.78 8.12 20.41
N VAL A 93 -6.74 8.94 20.37
CA VAL A 93 -5.85 9.22 21.50
C VAL A 93 -5.68 10.73 21.67
N ALA A 94 -5.15 11.18 22.80
CA ALA A 94 -4.79 12.57 22.96
C ALA A 94 -3.77 12.99 21.89
N TYR A 95 -3.74 14.27 21.55
CA TYR A 95 -2.80 14.80 20.54
C TYR A 95 -1.35 14.38 20.88
N GLY A 96 -0.69 13.79 19.92
CA GLY A 96 0.66 13.25 20.10
C GLY A 96 0.76 12.02 21.00
N GLY A 97 -0.38 11.44 21.43
CA GLY A 97 -0.43 10.25 22.29
C GLY A 97 0.08 8.98 21.61
N SER A 98 0.37 7.96 22.44
CA SER A 98 0.85 6.67 21.96
C SER A 98 -0.29 5.84 21.36
N CYS A 99 -0.05 5.25 20.21
CA CYS A 99 -0.99 4.36 19.54
C CYS A 99 -0.96 2.93 20.12
N PRO A 100 -2.09 2.19 20.05
CA PRO A 100 -2.11 0.76 20.34
C PRO A 100 -1.13 -0.03 19.43
N GLY A 101 -0.65 -1.17 19.94
CA GLY A 101 0.40 -1.96 19.27
C GLY A 101 0.06 -2.51 17.89
N SER A 102 -1.20 -2.46 17.45
CA SER A 102 -1.64 -2.86 16.11
C SER A 102 -1.63 -1.71 15.10
N ALA A 103 -1.41 -0.47 15.55
CA ALA A 103 -1.39 0.70 14.67
C ALA A 103 -0.09 0.80 13.88
N ASN A 104 -0.21 1.17 12.61
CA ASN A 104 0.92 1.40 11.70
C ASN A 104 0.97 2.84 11.18
N LEU A 105 -0.14 3.58 11.31
CA LEU A 105 -0.29 4.97 10.92
C LEU A 105 -0.89 5.77 12.07
N ARG A 106 -0.51 7.04 12.17
CA ARG A 106 -1.10 8.02 13.06
C ARG A 106 -1.46 9.27 12.29
N ALA A 107 -2.71 9.69 12.39
CA ALA A 107 -3.15 11.00 11.92
C ALA A 107 -3.13 11.98 13.08
N ASP A 108 -2.42 13.08 12.93
CA ASP A 108 -2.42 14.21 13.85
C ASP A 108 -3.31 15.30 13.27
N VAL A 109 -4.36 15.64 14.01
CA VAL A 109 -5.35 16.63 13.60
C VAL A 109 -5.16 17.87 14.48
N THR A 110 -4.82 18.98 13.85
CA THR A 110 -4.62 20.27 14.51
C THR A 110 -5.62 21.29 13.99
N GLU A 111 -5.97 22.22 14.83
CA GLU A 111 -6.84 23.33 14.49
C GLU A 111 -6.11 24.66 14.73
N THR A 112 -6.42 25.65 13.90
CA THR A 112 -5.92 27.01 14.00
C THR A 112 -7.02 27.98 13.60
N ASP A 113 -7.33 28.95 14.48
CA ASP A 113 -8.22 30.04 14.13
C ASP A 113 -7.55 30.97 13.11
N VAL A 114 -8.15 31.07 11.92
CA VAL A 114 -7.64 31.94 10.83
C VAL A 114 -8.23 33.34 10.96
N GLN A 115 -9.51 33.42 11.29
CA GLN A 115 -10.23 34.66 11.58
C GLN A 115 -11.47 34.36 12.42
N ALA A 116 -12.13 35.39 12.94
CA ALA A 116 -13.33 35.23 13.75
C ALA A 116 -14.39 34.39 12.99
N GLY A 117 -14.76 33.24 13.58
CA GLY A 117 -15.72 32.29 13.02
C GLY A 117 -15.20 31.40 11.90
N VAL A 118 -13.89 31.41 11.60
CA VAL A 118 -13.28 30.51 10.60
C VAL A 118 -12.09 29.77 11.20
N GLN A 119 -12.20 28.46 11.24
CA GLN A 119 -11.18 27.54 11.71
C GLN A 119 -10.56 26.77 10.55
N GLN A 120 -9.25 26.67 10.54
CA GLN A 120 -8.51 25.77 9.65
C GLN A 120 -8.13 24.50 10.41
N TRP A 121 -8.59 23.39 9.90
CA TRP A 121 -8.24 22.06 10.39
C TRP A 121 -7.21 21.44 9.47
N THR A 122 -6.11 20.96 10.02
CA THR A 122 -5.02 20.34 9.26
C THR A 122 -4.84 18.90 9.73
N VAL A 123 -4.86 17.98 8.80
CA VAL A 123 -4.63 16.55 9.00
C VAL A 123 -3.26 16.20 8.46
N SER A 124 -2.38 15.69 9.29
CA SER A 124 -1.03 15.20 8.94
C SER A 124 -0.93 13.73 9.29
N ILE A 125 -0.53 12.89 8.32
CA ILE A 125 -0.44 11.45 8.52
C ILE A 125 1.03 11.04 8.62
N HIS A 126 1.33 10.22 9.61
CA HIS A 126 2.66 9.73 9.94
C HIS A 126 2.67 8.21 10.03
N THR A 127 3.81 7.60 9.76
CA THR A 127 4.02 6.19 10.13
C THR A 127 4.09 6.06 11.65
N TYR A 128 3.71 4.91 12.18
CA TYR A 128 3.86 4.63 13.59
C TYR A 128 4.63 3.30 13.78
N PRO A 129 5.59 3.22 14.70
CA PRO A 129 5.99 4.24 15.72
C PRO A 129 7.04 5.27 15.24
N ALA A 130 7.57 5.17 14.02
CA ALA A 130 8.70 6.01 13.54
C ALA A 130 8.34 7.51 13.43
N LEU A 131 7.06 7.84 13.21
CA LEU A 131 6.54 9.20 13.02
C LEU A 131 7.07 9.91 11.76
N ASP A 132 7.48 9.14 10.75
CA ASP A 132 7.84 9.70 9.46
C ASP A 132 6.58 10.21 8.74
N PRO A 133 6.60 11.43 8.16
CA PRO A 133 5.46 11.96 7.44
C PRO A 133 5.15 11.13 6.19
N VAL A 134 3.87 10.91 5.92
CA VAL A 134 3.39 10.16 4.74
C VAL A 134 2.40 11.02 3.98
N GLY A 135 2.79 11.45 2.79
CA GLY A 135 2.01 12.37 1.98
C GLY A 135 2.13 13.83 2.45
N ALA A 136 1.38 14.72 1.80
CA ALA A 136 1.28 16.12 2.20
C ALA A 136 0.15 16.30 3.21
N PRO A 137 0.27 17.27 4.16
CA PRO A 137 -0.84 17.64 5.03
C PRO A 137 -2.03 18.15 4.22
N VAL A 138 -3.24 17.82 4.66
CA VAL A 138 -4.48 18.27 4.04
C VAL A 138 -5.20 19.21 5.00
N SER A 139 -5.67 20.35 4.50
CA SER A 139 -6.38 21.34 5.33
C SER A 139 -7.79 21.58 4.81
N VAL A 140 -8.74 21.75 5.75
CA VAL A 140 -10.12 22.15 5.47
C VAL A 140 -10.51 23.33 6.34
N TYR A 141 -11.42 24.15 5.85
CA TYR A 141 -11.92 25.31 6.59
C TYR A 141 -13.34 25.04 7.08
N LYS A 142 -13.59 25.38 8.34
CA LYS A 142 -14.87 25.29 8.98
C LYS A 142 -15.35 26.66 9.42
N VAL A 143 -16.56 27.02 9.04
CA VAL A 143 -17.16 28.32 9.35
C VAL A 143 -18.32 28.13 10.34
N ASN A 144 -18.43 29.06 11.27
CA ASN A 144 -19.59 29.18 12.15
C ASN A 144 -20.77 29.73 11.32
N ARG A 145 -21.81 28.91 11.14
CA ARG A 145 -23.05 29.26 10.44
C ARG A 145 -24.22 29.30 11.39
#